data_242e063c84cd896cb6bfcb6112bc87e8
#
_entry.id   242e063c84cd896cb6bfcb6112bc87e8
#
_cell.length_a   1.000
_cell.length_b   1.000
_cell.length_c   1.000
_cell.angle_alpha   90.00
_cell.angle_beta   90.00
_cell.angle_gamma   90.00
#
_symmetry.space_group_name_H-M   'P 1'
#
loop_
_entity.id
_entity.type
_entity.pdbx_description
1 polymer ?
#
loop_
_entity_poly.entity_id
_entity_poly.type
_entity_poly.pdbx_seq_one_letter_code
_entity_poly.pdbx_strand_id
1 'polypeptide(L)'
;VTIRNGAGVMGHICTLIGDQKANISDMYFADRKPDYFKLIIDLELRDVSQLHMVLTALEAENDVAEISRHRDPTLGQDITSFEGEWDKVGV
;
A
#
# COMPACT_ATOMS: atom_id res chain seq x y z
N VAL A 1 -0.77 -1.70 -5.90
CA VAL A 1 -1.56 -2.89 -5.55
C VAL A 1 -2.73 -3.05 -6.51
N THR A 2 -2.95 -4.25 -6.96
CA THR A 2 -4.08 -4.60 -7.81
C THR A 2 -5.11 -5.35 -6.97
N ILE A 3 -6.32 -4.82 -6.90
CA ILE A 3 -7.39 -5.39 -6.11
C ILE A 3 -8.59 -5.75 -6.98
N ARG A 4 -9.36 -6.74 -6.54
CA ARG A 4 -10.60 -7.13 -7.20
C ARG A 4 -11.64 -6.01 -7.06
N ASN A 5 -12.36 -5.73 -8.14
CA ASN A 5 -13.46 -4.77 -8.09
C ASN A 5 -14.68 -5.44 -7.45
N GLY A 6 -14.94 -5.09 -6.21
CA GLY A 6 -16.07 -5.62 -5.45
C GLY A 6 -16.50 -4.68 -4.36
N ALA A 7 -17.73 -4.84 -3.91
CA ALA A 7 -18.28 -3.99 -2.86
C ALA A 7 -17.47 -4.15 -1.57
N GLY A 8 -17.04 -3.05 -0.98
CA GLY A 8 -16.31 -3.03 0.28
C GLY A 8 -14.84 -3.43 0.21
N VAL A 9 -14.34 -3.87 -0.95
CA VAL A 9 -12.95 -4.33 -1.07
C VAL A 9 -11.97 -3.20 -0.75
N MET A 10 -12.18 -2.02 -1.31
CA MET A 10 -11.30 -0.87 -1.06
C MET A 10 -11.31 -0.47 0.42
N GLY A 11 -12.49 -0.44 1.04
CA GLY A 11 -12.60 -0.13 2.48
C GLY A 11 -11.88 -1.17 3.34
N HIS A 12 -11.98 -2.43 2.97
CA HIS A 12 -11.30 -3.52 3.67
C HIS A 12 -9.77 -3.38 3.57
N ILE A 13 -9.26 -3.06 2.39
CA ILE A 13 -7.82 -2.82 2.18
C ILE A 13 -7.33 -1.67 3.05
N CYS A 14 -8.07 -0.56 3.08
CA CYS A 14 -7.72 0.59 3.93
C CYS A 14 -7.72 0.21 5.42
N THR A 15 -8.67 -0.60 5.85
CA THR A 15 -8.74 -1.08 7.23
C THR A 15 -7.54 -1.96 7.58
N LEU A 16 -7.16 -2.87 6.69
CA LEU A 16 -5.99 -3.71 6.89
C LEU A 16 -4.72 -2.88 7.09
N ILE A 17 -4.54 -1.85 6.28
CA ILE A 17 -3.39 -0.96 6.38
C ILE A 17 -3.41 -0.21 7.71
N GLY A 18 -4.56 0.33 8.09
CA GLY A 18 -4.72 1.04 9.36
C GLY A 18 -4.47 0.17 10.58
N ASP A 19 -4.86 -1.10 10.51
CA ASP A 19 -4.62 -2.06 11.59
C ASP A 19 -3.13 -2.30 11.84
N GLN A 20 -2.29 -2.09 10.84
CA GLN A 20 -0.84 -2.18 10.97
C GLN A 20 -0.20 -0.87 11.41
N LYS A 21 -1.01 0.11 11.81
CA LYS A 21 -0.56 1.43 12.27
C LYS A 21 0.15 2.26 11.20
N ALA A 22 -0.02 1.88 9.94
CA ALA A 22 0.46 2.68 8.81
C ALA A 22 -0.56 3.77 8.49
N ASN A 23 -0.07 4.92 8.08
CA ASN A 23 -0.91 6.02 7.63
C ASN A 23 -0.92 6.09 6.10
N ILE A 24 -2.10 6.25 5.52
CA ILE A 24 -2.25 6.46 4.08
C ILE A 24 -2.15 7.96 3.83
N SER A 25 -1.09 8.38 3.16
CA SER A 25 -0.89 9.79 2.83
C SER A 25 -1.54 10.18 1.51
N ASP A 26 -1.65 9.24 0.59
CA ASP A 26 -2.32 9.45 -0.69
C ASP A 26 -2.74 8.11 -1.30
N MET A 27 -3.79 8.15 -2.11
CA MET A 27 -4.27 6.95 -2.79
C MET A 27 -4.95 7.37 -4.09
N TYR A 28 -4.58 6.74 -5.20
CA TYR A 28 -5.20 7.04 -6.49
C TYR A 28 -5.23 5.82 -7.38
N PHE A 29 -6.16 5.84 -8.36
CA PHE A 29 -6.28 4.76 -9.33
C PHE A 29 -5.27 4.97 -10.46
N ALA A 30 -4.40 3.99 -10.66
CA ALA A 30 -3.51 3.95 -11.81
C ALA A 30 -4.24 3.37 -13.03
N ASP A 31 -5.15 2.42 -12.81
CA ASP A 31 -5.95 1.82 -13.86
C ASP A 31 -7.25 1.30 -13.25
N ARG A 32 -8.32 1.30 -14.05
CA ARG A 32 -9.62 0.76 -13.66
C ARG A 32 -10.11 -0.18 -14.76
N LYS A 33 -10.19 -1.46 -14.42
CA LYS A 33 -10.77 -2.48 -15.28
C LYS A 33 -12.12 -2.92 -14.68
N PRO A 34 -13.01 -3.53 -15.47
CA PRO A 34 -14.27 -4.02 -14.92
C PRO A 34 -14.11 -5.00 -13.75
N ASP A 35 -13.08 -5.83 -13.79
CA ASP A 35 -12.85 -6.87 -12.80
C ASP A 35 -11.84 -6.47 -11.72
N TYR A 36 -10.91 -5.57 -12.03
CA TYR A 36 -9.82 -5.20 -11.15
C TYR A 36 -9.50 -3.72 -11.22
N PHE A 37 -9.07 -3.19 -10.08
CA PHE A 37 -8.51 -1.85 -9.98
C PHE A 37 -7.03 -1.94 -9.67
N LYS A 38 -6.23 -1.12 -10.32
CA LYS A 38 -4.85 -0.91 -9.95
C LYS A 38 -4.75 0.39 -9.16
N LEU A 39 -4.36 0.28 -7.90
CA LEU A 39 -4.23 1.40 -6.99
C LEU A 39 -2.77 1.67 -6.70
N ILE A 40 -2.44 2.94 -6.59
CA ILE A 40 -1.17 3.37 -6.00
C ILE A 40 -1.52 3.94 -4.62
N ILE A 41 -0.93 3.37 -3.59
CA ILE A 41 -1.16 3.79 -2.21
C ILE A 41 0.16 4.26 -1.64
N ASP A 42 0.23 5.52 -1.26
CA ASP A 42 1.40 6.09 -0.60
C ASP A 42 1.19 5.98 0.91
N LEU A 43 2.11 5.28 1.55
CA LEU A 43 2.07 5.01 2.97
C LEU A 43 3.12 5.82 3.71
N GLU A 44 2.78 6.22 4.92
CA GLU A 44 3.74 6.77 5.88
C GLU A 44 3.96 5.73 6.96
N LEU A 45 5.21 5.33 7.16
CA LEU A 45 5.61 4.24 8.04
C LEU A 45 6.70 4.72 8.99
N ARG A 46 6.81 4.07 10.14
CA ARG A 46 7.82 4.39 11.14
C ARG A 46 9.06 3.51 11.04
N ASP A 47 8.91 2.28 10.56
CA ASP A 47 10.04 1.36 10.41
C ASP A 47 9.76 0.30 9.35
N VAL A 48 10.82 -0.45 9.02
CA VAL A 48 10.76 -1.50 7.99
C VAL A 48 9.86 -2.66 8.42
N SER A 49 9.81 -2.97 9.71
CA SER A 49 8.94 -4.02 10.24
C SER A 49 7.48 -3.71 9.94
N GLN A 50 7.07 -2.46 10.08
CA GLN A 50 5.72 -2.02 9.78
C GLN A 50 5.40 -2.23 8.30
N LEU A 51 6.34 -1.93 7.41
CA LEU A 51 6.18 -2.21 5.97
C LEU A 51 5.96 -3.69 5.71
N HIS A 52 6.75 -4.56 6.32
CA HIS A 52 6.59 -6.01 6.18
C HIS A 52 5.23 -6.48 6.67
N MET A 53 4.74 -5.94 7.77
CA MET A 53 3.42 -6.28 8.31
C MET A 53 2.31 -5.87 7.34
N VAL A 54 2.39 -4.69 6.77
CA VAL A 54 1.41 -4.23 5.77
C VAL A 54 1.42 -5.13 4.55
N LEU A 55 2.59 -5.40 3.98
CA LEU A 55 2.71 -6.24 2.78
C LEU A 55 2.19 -7.66 3.05
N THR A 56 2.52 -8.23 4.21
CA THR A 56 2.06 -9.57 4.58
C THR A 56 0.53 -9.61 4.72
N ALA A 57 -0.04 -8.60 5.35
CA ALA A 57 -1.49 -8.52 5.51
C ALA A 57 -2.19 -8.42 4.15
N LEU A 58 -1.65 -7.62 3.23
CA LEU A 58 -2.22 -7.48 1.88
C LEU A 58 -2.07 -8.77 1.07
N GLU A 59 -0.92 -9.43 1.16
CA GLU A 59 -0.68 -10.69 0.45
C GLU A 59 -1.62 -11.81 0.91
N ALA A 60 -2.01 -11.80 2.17
CA ALA A 60 -2.93 -12.79 2.73
C ALA A 60 -4.38 -12.56 2.31
N GLU A 61 -4.68 -11.41 1.72
CA GLU A 61 -6.06 -11.05 1.36
C GLU A 61 -6.44 -11.62 -0.01
N ASN A 62 -7.56 -12.33 -0.06
CA ASN A 62 -8.02 -12.98 -1.29
C ASN A 62 -8.41 -11.98 -2.39
N ASP A 63 -8.80 -10.76 -2.02
CA ASP A 63 -9.21 -9.73 -2.96
C ASP A 63 -8.03 -8.96 -3.54
N VAL A 64 -6.81 -9.23 -3.07
CA VAL A 64 -5.58 -8.64 -3.61
C VAL A 64 -4.98 -9.60 -4.62
N ALA A 65 -4.92 -9.16 -5.88
CA ALA A 65 -4.39 -9.98 -6.96
C ALA A 65 -2.87 -9.84 -7.10
N GLU A 66 -2.36 -8.63 -6.89
CA GLU A 66 -0.94 -8.34 -7.07
C GLU A 66 -0.53 -7.18 -6.17
N ILE A 67 0.68 -7.28 -5.61
CA ILE A 67 1.30 -6.22 -4.83
C ILE A 67 2.69 -5.97 -5.40
N SER A 68 3.02 -4.69 -5.63
CA SER A 68 4.38 -4.29 -5.96
C SER A 68 4.74 -3.05 -5.18
N ARG A 69 6.01 -2.94 -4.81
CA ARG A 69 6.51 -1.70 -4.22
C ARG A 69 6.70 -0.71 -5.35
N HIS A 70 6.16 0.48 -5.15
CA HIS A 70 6.32 1.57 -6.09
C HIS A 70 7.32 2.56 -5.51
N ARG A 71 8.42 2.78 -6.25
CA ARG A 71 9.40 3.79 -5.87
C ARG A 71 8.96 5.13 -6.43
N ASP A 72 8.87 6.13 -5.56
CA ASP A 72 8.62 7.50 -6.00
C ASP A 72 9.91 8.05 -6.63
N PRO A 73 9.91 8.40 -7.93
CA PRO A 73 11.09 8.93 -8.58
C PRO A 73 11.58 10.25 -7.97
N THR A 74 10.68 11.01 -7.35
CA THR A 74 11.08 12.28 -6.72
C THR A 74 11.82 12.08 -5.41
N LEU A 75 11.59 10.96 -4.74
CA LEU A 75 12.32 10.60 -3.52
C LEU A 75 13.64 9.89 -3.84
N GLY A 76 13.71 9.24 -5.00
CA GLY A 76 14.95 8.68 -5.53
C GLY A 76 15.59 7.56 -4.75
N GLN A 77 14.93 7.00 -3.74
CA GLN A 77 15.55 6.00 -2.89
C GLN A 77 14.58 4.88 -2.51
N ASP A 78 15.16 3.71 -2.33
CA ASP A 78 14.47 2.57 -1.74
C ASP A 78 14.47 2.73 -0.22
N ILE A 79 13.47 2.17 0.45
CA ILE A 79 13.40 2.29 1.89
C ILE A 79 14.23 1.19 2.52
N THR A 80 15.46 1.53 2.86
CA THR A 80 16.37 0.67 3.60
C THR A 80 16.66 1.23 4.98
N SER A 81 16.42 2.54 5.18
CA SER A 81 16.57 3.19 6.47
C SER A 81 15.56 4.33 6.56
N PHE A 82 15.12 4.62 7.77
CA PHE A 82 14.21 5.72 8.03
C PHE A 82 14.98 6.88 8.66
N GLU A 83 14.81 8.05 8.06
CA GLU A 83 15.32 9.30 8.62
C GLU A 83 14.13 10.11 9.09
N GLY A 84 14.11 10.49 10.36
CA GLY A 84 13.01 11.21 10.95
C GLY A 84 11.93 10.29 11.48
N GLU A 85 10.75 10.85 11.74
CA GLU A 85 9.67 10.15 12.42
C GLU A 85 8.88 9.23 11.49
N TRP A 86 8.72 9.65 10.23
CA TRP A 86 7.95 8.93 9.24
C TRP A 86 8.68 8.87 7.92
N ASP A 87 8.54 7.76 7.22
CA ASP A 87 9.03 7.60 5.86
C ASP A 87 7.88 7.22 4.95
N LYS A 88 8.04 7.42 3.64
CA LYS A 88 6.99 7.19 2.66
C LYS A 88 7.33 6.04 1.74
N VAL A 89 6.35 5.17 1.53
CA VAL A 89 6.44 4.02 0.63
C VAL A 89 5.20 3.97 -0.24
N GLY A 90 5.39 3.76 -1.55
CA GLY A 90 4.29 3.47 -2.46
C GLY A 90 4.10 1.96 -2.64
N VAL A 91 2.87 1.52 -2.62
CA VAL A 91 2.52 0.12 -2.90
C VAL A 91 1.40 0.01 -3.93
#